data_32e926e4d1be0492e30b1907d7066532
#
_entry.id   32e926e4d1be0492e30b1907d7066532
#
_cell.length_a   1.000
_cell.length_b   1.000
_cell.length_c   1.000
_cell.angle_alpha   90.00
_cell.angle_beta   90.00
_cell.angle_gamma   90.00
#
_symmetry.space_group_name_H-M   'P 1'
#
loop_
_entity.id
_entity.type
_entity.pdbx_description
1 polymer ?
#
loop_
_entity_poly.entity_id
_entity_poly.type
_entity_poly.pdbx_seq_one_letter_code
_entity_poly.pdbx_strand_id
1 'polypeptide(L)'
;MNRNKIDLRAKYESFKHPLILDGAMGTLLQQKNIPLHKNLWSSIVNITHQELIVQLHKEYIEAGADIITTNTFRSNPIAFSKSNLNITNEEFIRSGVQLAIDAIDDKQIIIAGSNAPAEDCYQAERSVTQNKLDYNHKFHIEQLWENGCDIIWNETQSHWDEIKIICAFCSENSYPFTVNLYFNEELNLLSGEPLHDAISFVSDFSPTGIGFNCVRPQLLKKYFENNTPPNNWGFYFNCGGDIHDEIIKCGINHYEYLNDVKQFLDLNPMYVGSCCGSNQNHTRAIKELFNELYRN
;
A
#
# COMPACT_ATOMS: atom_id res chain seq x y z
N MET A 1 -19.98 14.33 6.87
CA MET A 1 -20.76 14.12 5.62
C MET A 1 -20.34 12.75 5.07
N ASN A 2 -21.29 11.89 4.70
CA ASN A 2 -20.94 10.64 4.07
C ASN A 2 -20.43 10.94 2.65
N ARG A 3 -19.12 10.80 2.43
CA ARG A 3 -18.52 10.84 1.09
C ARG A 3 -18.98 9.60 0.31
N ASN A 4 -19.38 9.78 -0.95
CA ASN A 4 -19.61 8.63 -1.82
C ASN A 4 -18.28 7.92 -2.09
N LYS A 5 -18.25 6.62 -1.89
CA LYS A 5 -17.07 5.80 -2.17
C LYS A 5 -16.81 5.76 -3.68
N ILE A 6 -15.53 5.77 -4.06
CA ILE A 6 -15.09 5.73 -5.45
C ILE A 6 -14.68 4.29 -5.80
N ASP A 7 -15.24 3.77 -6.88
CA ASP A 7 -14.84 2.46 -7.41
C ASP A 7 -13.53 2.56 -8.20
N LEU A 8 -12.53 1.76 -7.80
CA LEU A 8 -11.19 1.76 -8.41
C LEU A 8 -11.22 1.31 -9.87
N ARG A 9 -11.99 0.27 -10.21
CA ARG A 9 -12.08 -0.24 -11.59
C ARG A 9 -12.76 0.76 -12.50
N ALA A 10 -13.91 1.29 -12.07
CA ALA A 10 -14.63 2.30 -12.83
C ALA A 10 -13.77 3.55 -13.06
N LYS A 11 -12.99 3.97 -12.06
CA LYS A 11 -12.05 5.08 -12.23
C LYS A 11 -10.94 4.73 -13.23
N TYR A 12 -10.33 3.55 -13.14
CA TYR A 12 -9.30 3.11 -14.09
C TYR A 12 -9.85 3.05 -15.52
N GLU A 13 -11.04 2.50 -15.73
CA GLU A 13 -11.69 2.42 -17.05
C GLU A 13 -11.98 3.80 -17.66
N SER A 14 -12.14 4.82 -16.83
CA SER A 14 -12.32 6.21 -17.29
C SER A 14 -11.02 6.89 -17.71
N PHE A 15 -9.86 6.29 -17.37
CA PHE A 15 -8.53 6.79 -17.72
C PHE A 15 -7.97 6.00 -18.91
N LYS A 16 -7.03 6.62 -19.63
CA LYS A 16 -6.29 5.97 -20.74
C LYS A 16 -4.89 5.50 -20.29
N HIS A 17 -4.57 5.64 -19.03
CA HIS A 17 -3.28 5.30 -18.43
C HIS A 17 -3.49 4.65 -17.06
N PRO A 18 -2.50 3.96 -16.51
CA PRO A 18 -2.55 3.45 -15.14
C PRO A 18 -2.88 4.54 -14.13
N LEU A 19 -3.63 4.20 -13.08
CA LEU A 19 -3.84 5.11 -11.94
C LEU A 19 -2.52 5.30 -11.18
N ILE A 20 -2.28 6.50 -10.70
CA ILE A 20 -1.06 6.84 -9.97
C ILE A 20 -1.34 6.70 -8.48
N LEU A 21 -0.65 5.74 -7.84
CA LEU A 21 -0.61 5.61 -6.40
C LEU A 21 0.37 6.64 -5.82
N ASP A 22 0.13 7.08 -4.60
CA ASP A 22 1.06 7.93 -3.86
C ASP A 22 2.43 7.24 -3.63
N GLY A 23 3.24 7.79 -2.76
CA GLY A 23 4.54 7.25 -2.41
C GLY A 23 4.65 6.96 -0.90
N ALA A 24 5.88 6.77 -0.45
CA ALA A 24 6.18 6.44 0.93
C ALA A 24 5.72 7.52 1.92
N MET A 25 4.95 7.15 2.92
CA MET A 25 4.66 8.02 4.07
C MET A 25 5.71 7.84 5.18
N GLY A 26 5.94 6.61 5.61
CA GLY A 26 6.80 6.33 6.77
C GLY A 26 8.25 6.75 6.57
N THR A 27 8.89 6.34 5.48
CA THR A 27 10.29 6.72 5.20
C THR A 27 10.44 8.21 4.88
N LEU A 28 9.42 8.85 4.33
CA LEU A 28 9.42 10.31 4.13
C LEU A 28 9.41 11.05 5.47
N LEU A 29 8.63 10.58 6.44
CA LEU A 29 8.64 11.14 7.80
C LEU A 29 10.01 10.95 8.49
N GLN A 30 10.66 9.78 8.32
CA GLN A 30 12.03 9.57 8.79
C GLN A 30 13.00 10.57 8.17
N GLN A 31 12.94 10.78 6.85
CA GLN A 31 13.79 11.74 6.14
C GLN A 31 13.56 13.19 6.60
N LYS A 32 12.35 13.49 7.10
CA LYS A 32 12.03 14.79 7.72
C LYS A 32 12.41 14.86 9.22
N ASN A 33 13.08 13.83 9.75
CA ASN A 33 13.46 13.70 11.15
C ASN A 33 12.27 13.74 12.12
N ILE A 34 11.11 13.26 11.72
CA ILE A 34 9.95 13.12 12.59
C ILE A 34 10.11 11.86 13.44
N PRO A 35 10.00 11.95 14.78
CA PRO A 35 10.09 10.79 15.64
C PRO A 35 9.00 9.76 15.35
N LEU A 36 9.40 8.52 15.10
CA LEU A 36 8.50 7.40 14.88
C LEU A 36 8.44 6.50 16.13
N HIS A 37 7.34 5.80 16.31
CA HIS A 37 7.18 4.90 17.44
C HIS A 37 7.68 3.48 17.09
N LYS A 38 8.35 2.82 18.05
CA LYS A 38 8.95 1.49 17.82
C LYS A 38 7.94 0.46 17.24
N ASN A 39 6.71 0.42 17.75
CA ASN A 39 5.70 -0.55 17.35
C ASN A 39 4.67 0.01 16.36
N LEU A 40 4.31 1.29 16.50
CA LEU A 40 3.31 1.96 15.65
C LEU A 40 3.93 2.61 14.41
N TRP A 41 5.25 2.62 14.31
CA TRP A 41 6.02 3.24 13.23
C TRP A 41 5.48 4.63 12.88
N SER A 42 5.19 4.89 11.61
CA SER A 42 4.65 6.19 11.13
C SER A 42 3.22 6.48 11.59
N SER A 43 2.45 5.46 11.94
CA SER A 43 1.05 5.66 12.33
C SER A 43 0.89 6.50 13.61
N ILE A 44 1.91 6.57 14.48
CA ILE A 44 1.90 7.47 15.65
C ILE A 44 1.76 8.95 15.25
N VAL A 45 2.24 9.32 14.07
CA VAL A 45 2.23 10.70 13.57
C VAL A 45 0.79 11.19 13.32
N ASN A 46 -0.16 10.27 13.13
CA ASN A 46 -1.60 10.58 13.07
C ASN A 46 -2.13 11.24 14.34
N ILE A 47 -1.42 11.09 15.46
CA ILE A 47 -1.79 11.70 16.75
C ILE A 47 -0.87 12.87 17.08
N THR A 48 0.44 12.74 16.77
CA THR A 48 1.44 13.71 17.22
C THR A 48 1.62 14.91 16.27
N HIS A 49 1.35 14.74 14.96
CA HIS A 49 1.54 15.77 13.93
C HIS A 49 0.47 15.66 12.83
N GLN A 50 -0.80 15.80 13.18
CA GLN A 50 -1.95 15.60 12.30
C GLN A 50 -1.88 16.49 11.04
N GLU A 51 -1.59 17.79 11.22
CA GLU A 51 -1.49 18.75 10.12
C GLU A 51 -0.41 18.35 9.09
N LEU A 52 0.70 17.78 9.57
CA LEU A 52 1.76 17.30 8.67
C LEU A 52 1.28 16.12 7.81
N ILE A 53 0.53 15.17 8.37
CA ILE A 53 -0.03 14.05 7.60
C ILE A 53 -0.98 14.56 6.52
N VAL A 54 -1.90 15.47 6.86
CA VAL A 54 -2.81 16.10 5.89
C VAL A 54 -2.00 16.82 4.78
N GLN A 55 -0.98 17.58 5.16
CA GLN A 55 -0.13 18.28 4.20
C GLN A 55 0.58 17.29 3.26
N LEU A 56 1.17 16.20 3.78
CA LEU A 56 1.87 15.21 2.94
C LEU A 56 0.93 14.51 1.98
N HIS A 57 -0.28 14.17 2.38
CA HIS A 57 -1.30 13.65 1.47
C HIS A 57 -1.65 14.67 0.37
N LYS A 58 -1.84 15.95 0.73
CA LYS A 58 -2.08 17.03 -0.25
C LYS A 58 -0.92 17.17 -1.24
N GLU A 59 0.31 17.11 -0.76
CA GLU A 59 1.51 17.16 -1.62
C GLU A 59 1.56 15.99 -2.63
N TYR A 60 1.16 14.77 -2.24
CA TYR A 60 1.04 13.63 -3.16
C TYR A 60 -0.08 13.83 -4.19
N ILE A 61 -1.24 14.34 -3.76
CA ILE A 61 -2.36 14.65 -4.65
C ILE A 61 -1.96 15.74 -5.67
N GLU A 62 -1.26 16.78 -5.23
CA GLU A 62 -0.74 17.85 -6.10
C GLU A 62 0.36 17.35 -7.05
N ALA A 63 1.12 16.33 -6.64
CA ALA A 63 2.07 15.65 -7.49
C ALA A 63 1.41 14.76 -8.56
N GLY A 64 0.11 14.51 -8.46
CA GLY A 64 -0.68 13.80 -9.46
C GLY A 64 -1.14 12.41 -9.03
N ALA A 65 -1.14 12.08 -7.74
CA ALA A 65 -1.72 10.83 -7.24
C ALA A 65 -3.23 10.77 -7.47
N ASP A 66 -3.71 9.65 -7.99
CA ASP A 66 -5.12 9.29 -8.16
C ASP A 66 -5.64 8.49 -6.98
N ILE A 67 -4.71 7.84 -6.26
CA ILE A 67 -4.92 6.98 -5.09
C ILE A 67 -3.96 7.43 -4.00
N ILE A 68 -4.48 7.66 -2.79
CA ILE A 68 -3.64 7.86 -1.60
C ILE A 68 -3.89 6.75 -0.58
N THR A 69 -2.82 6.27 0.05
CA THR A 69 -2.88 5.25 1.11
C THR A 69 -2.97 5.92 2.48
N THR A 70 -3.89 5.46 3.34
CA THR A 70 -3.97 5.96 4.71
C THR A 70 -2.69 5.63 5.49
N ASN A 71 -2.29 6.48 6.44
CA ASN A 71 -1.12 6.21 7.30
C ASN A 71 -1.49 5.22 8.43
N THR A 72 -2.04 4.06 8.06
CA THR A 72 -2.55 3.02 8.98
C THR A 72 -1.76 1.71 8.93
N PHE A 73 -0.61 1.68 8.29
CA PHE A 73 0.24 0.49 8.11
C PHE A 73 0.51 -0.25 9.44
N ARG A 74 0.71 0.46 10.54
CA ARG A 74 0.95 -0.10 11.89
C ARG A 74 -0.12 0.34 12.90
N SER A 75 -1.37 0.50 12.46
CA SER A 75 -2.49 0.80 13.36
C SER A 75 -3.32 -0.43 13.75
N ASN A 76 -2.94 -1.61 13.30
CA ASN A 76 -3.62 -2.87 13.57
C ASN A 76 -3.59 -3.23 15.08
N PRO A 77 -4.51 -4.08 15.59
CA PRO A 77 -4.61 -4.43 17.00
C PRO A 77 -3.32 -4.97 17.64
N ILE A 78 -2.56 -5.78 16.92
CA ILE A 78 -1.29 -6.36 17.43
C ILE A 78 -0.24 -5.27 17.66
N ALA A 79 -0.07 -4.36 16.70
CA ALA A 79 0.85 -3.23 16.85
C ALA A 79 0.37 -2.26 17.94
N PHE A 80 -0.93 -1.94 17.93
CA PHE A 80 -1.53 -1.01 18.88
C PHE A 80 -1.47 -1.52 20.33
N SER A 81 -1.66 -2.81 20.57
CA SER A 81 -1.57 -3.42 21.92
C SER A 81 -0.20 -3.24 22.59
N LYS A 82 0.84 -2.95 21.80
CA LYS A 82 2.21 -2.68 22.25
C LYS A 82 2.48 -1.17 22.45
N SER A 83 1.46 -0.32 22.34
CA SER A 83 1.53 1.11 22.57
C SER A 83 1.04 1.44 23.99
N ASN A 84 1.37 2.64 24.46
CA ASN A 84 0.87 3.19 25.73
C ASN A 84 -0.09 4.37 25.47
N LEU A 85 -0.80 4.38 24.34
CA LEU A 85 -1.73 5.45 24.01
C LEU A 85 -3.00 5.34 24.86
N ASN A 86 -3.48 6.48 25.34
CA ASN A 86 -4.70 6.58 26.15
C ASN A 86 -5.92 6.88 25.24
N ILE A 87 -6.08 6.09 24.17
CA ILE A 87 -7.20 6.11 23.24
C ILE A 87 -7.53 4.68 22.86
N THR A 88 -8.68 4.41 22.23
CA THR A 88 -9.00 3.08 21.72
C THR A 88 -8.32 2.81 20.37
N ASN A 89 -8.24 1.54 19.97
CA ASN A 89 -7.67 1.21 18.66
C ASN A 89 -8.55 1.71 17.52
N GLU A 90 -9.88 1.69 17.69
CA GLU A 90 -10.85 2.26 16.76
C GLU A 90 -10.59 3.76 16.52
N GLU A 91 -10.39 4.53 17.59
CA GLU A 91 -10.07 5.95 17.51
C GLU A 91 -8.74 6.18 16.79
N PHE A 92 -7.74 5.32 17.04
CA PHE A 92 -6.43 5.40 16.40
C PHE A 92 -6.50 5.15 14.89
N ILE A 93 -7.22 4.10 14.46
CA ILE A 93 -7.43 3.80 13.03
C ILE A 93 -8.23 4.92 12.37
N ARG A 94 -9.35 5.34 13.01
CA ARG A 94 -10.18 6.43 12.53
C ARG A 94 -9.39 7.71 12.29
N SER A 95 -8.45 8.06 13.18
CA SER A 95 -7.63 9.25 12.99
C SER A 95 -6.83 9.19 11.70
N GLY A 96 -6.18 8.06 11.37
CA GLY A 96 -5.41 7.90 10.14
C GLY A 96 -6.27 7.99 8.87
N VAL A 97 -7.48 7.42 8.90
CA VAL A 97 -8.42 7.51 7.78
C VAL A 97 -8.95 8.94 7.61
N GLN A 98 -9.31 9.60 8.71
CA GLN A 98 -9.84 10.96 8.66
C GLN A 98 -8.84 11.96 8.09
N LEU A 99 -7.56 11.86 8.45
CA LEU A 99 -6.51 12.73 7.91
C LEU A 99 -6.33 12.58 6.39
N ALA A 100 -6.52 11.39 5.85
CA ALA A 100 -6.54 11.17 4.40
C ALA A 100 -7.79 11.80 3.77
N ILE A 101 -8.96 11.69 4.41
CA ILE A 101 -10.21 12.33 3.97
C ILE A 101 -10.06 13.86 3.99
N ASP A 102 -9.47 14.44 5.02
CA ASP A 102 -9.26 15.88 5.17
C ASP A 102 -8.30 16.45 4.10
N ALA A 103 -7.48 15.59 3.48
CA ALA A 103 -6.53 16.00 2.47
C ALA A 103 -7.11 16.09 1.05
N ILE A 104 -8.21 15.40 0.76
CA ILE A 104 -8.72 15.30 -0.63
C ILE A 104 -9.50 16.56 -1.06
N ASP A 105 -9.96 17.38 -0.13
CA ASP A 105 -10.88 18.50 -0.40
C ASP A 105 -12.08 17.98 -1.26
N ASP A 106 -12.40 18.65 -2.38
CA ASP A 106 -13.47 18.22 -3.32
C ASP A 106 -12.94 17.34 -4.49
N LYS A 107 -11.70 16.86 -4.44
CA LYS A 107 -11.11 16.09 -5.51
C LYS A 107 -11.58 14.64 -5.50
N GLN A 108 -11.66 14.05 -6.68
CA GLN A 108 -12.01 12.64 -6.89
C GLN A 108 -10.80 11.73 -6.69
N ILE A 109 -10.30 11.66 -5.46
CA ILE A 109 -9.14 10.83 -5.05
C ILE A 109 -9.65 9.60 -4.33
N ILE A 110 -9.10 8.43 -4.68
CA ILE A 110 -9.38 7.16 -4.00
C ILE A 110 -8.61 7.13 -2.69
N ILE A 111 -9.30 6.82 -1.61
CA ILE A 111 -8.70 6.57 -0.30
C ILE A 111 -8.55 5.06 -0.11
N ALA A 112 -7.33 4.60 -0.18
CA ALA A 112 -6.95 3.21 0.00
C ALA A 112 -6.57 2.95 1.47
N GLY A 113 -7.38 2.15 2.16
CA GLY A 113 -7.14 1.79 3.56
C GLY A 113 -5.97 0.81 3.69
N SER A 114 -4.82 1.28 4.12
CA SER A 114 -3.60 0.48 4.26
C SER A 114 -3.74 -0.56 5.37
N ASN A 115 -3.73 -1.84 4.99
CA ASN A 115 -3.71 -3.02 5.87
C ASN A 115 -2.43 -3.82 5.60
N ALA A 116 -1.48 -3.75 6.51
CA ALA A 116 -0.19 -4.42 6.43
C ALA A 116 -0.18 -5.75 7.19
N PRO A 117 0.88 -6.59 7.04
CA PRO A 117 1.08 -7.75 7.89
C PRO A 117 1.02 -7.42 9.37
N ALA A 118 0.50 -8.36 10.16
CA ALA A 118 0.30 -8.17 11.60
C ALA A 118 1.59 -7.93 12.38
N GLU A 119 2.69 -8.52 11.90
CA GLU A 119 4.04 -8.37 12.45
C GLU A 119 4.95 -7.63 11.47
N ASP A 120 6.28 -7.76 11.60
CA ASP A 120 7.22 -7.19 10.65
C ASP A 120 7.02 -7.83 9.26
N CYS A 121 6.84 -6.99 8.24
CA CYS A 121 6.56 -7.46 6.88
C CYS A 121 7.76 -8.14 6.20
N TYR A 122 8.94 -8.05 6.78
CA TYR A 122 10.18 -8.65 6.27
C TYR A 122 10.68 -9.85 7.09
N GLN A 123 10.00 -10.20 8.18
CA GLN A 123 10.35 -11.40 8.95
C GLN A 123 9.69 -12.65 8.36
N ALA A 124 10.45 -13.76 8.27
CA ALA A 124 9.92 -15.04 7.82
C ALA A 124 9.18 -15.78 8.94
N GLU A 125 9.65 -15.65 10.18
CA GLU A 125 9.09 -16.37 11.33
C GLU A 125 7.87 -15.65 11.90
N ARG A 126 6.83 -16.44 12.23
CA ARG A 126 5.61 -15.98 12.87
C ARG A 126 5.72 -16.14 14.39
N SER A 127 5.40 -15.07 15.15
CA SER A 127 5.37 -15.12 16.63
C SER A 127 3.95 -15.11 17.21
N VAL A 128 2.95 -14.76 16.42
CA VAL A 128 1.54 -14.67 16.86
C VAL A 128 0.73 -15.91 16.46
N THR A 129 -0.30 -16.22 17.27
CA THR A 129 -1.19 -17.34 17.01
C THR A 129 -2.20 -17.02 15.90
N GLN A 130 -2.72 -18.07 15.24
CA GLN A 130 -3.73 -17.95 14.19
C GLN A 130 -4.97 -17.14 14.63
N ASN A 131 -5.48 -17.36 15.84
CA ASN A 131 -6.65 -16.62 16.36
C ASN A 131 -6.35 -15.11 16.51
N LYS A 132 -5.12 -14.75 16.88
CA LYS A 132 -4.71 -13.34 16.96
C LYS A 132 -4.58 -12.72 15.59
N LEU A 133 -4.09 -13.46 14.59
CA LEU A 133 -4.02 -12.98 13.21
C LEU A 133 -5.43 -12.75 12.65
N ASP A 134 -6.33 -13.72 12.86
CA ASP A 134 -7.72 -13.64 12.40
C ASP A 134 -8.40 -12.38 12.96
N TYR A 135 -8.34 -12.19 14.28
CA TYR A 135 -8.87 -10.98 14.92
C TYR A 135 -8.22 -9.70 14.39
N ASN A 136 -6.89 -9.71 14.25
CA ASN A 136 -6.11 -8.54 13.83
C ASN A 136 -6.56 -8.01 12.47
N HIS A 137 -6.62 -8.88 11.46
CA HIS A 137 -6.99 -8.48 10.11
C HIS A 137 -8.47 -8.13 9.99
N LYS A 138 -9.35 -8.97 10.53
CA LYS A 138 -10.80 -8.73 10.47
C LYS A 138 -11.18 -7.39 11.10
N PHE A 139 -10.70 -7.14 12.31
CA PHE A 139 -10.96 -5.89 13.01
C PHE A 139 -10.37 -4.68 12.24
N HIS A 140 -9.11 -4.78 11.80
CA HIS A 140 -8.46 -3.66 11.12
C HIS A 140 -9.15 -3.32 9.78
N ILE A 141 -9.45 -4.32 8.97
CA ILE A 141 -10.15 -4.18 7.69
C ILE A 141 -11.55 -3.56 7.90
N GLU A 142 -12.32 -4.07 8.86
CA GLU A 142 -13.64 -3.53 9.19
C GLU A 142 -13.56 -2.05 9.58
N GLN A 143 -12.62 -1.69 10.47
CA GLN A 143 -12.43 -0.30 10.88
C GLN A 143 -12.00 0.61 9.72
N LEU A 144 -11.12 0.17 8.83
CA LEU A 144 -10.76 0.93 7.63
C LEU A 144 -11.98 1.20 6.74
N TRP A 145 -12.79 0.17 6.51
CA TRP A 145 -13.99 0.27 5.68
C TRP A 145 -15.07 1.18 6.28
N GLU A 146 -15.38 1.00 7.56
CA GLU A 146 -16.40 1.77 8.27
C GLU A 146 -16.05 3.25 8.42
N ASN A 147 -14.76 3.57 8.55
CA ASN A 147 -14.30 4.96 8.64
C ASN A 147 -14.18 5.65 7.27
N GLY A 148 -14.49 5.00 6.16
CA GLY A 148 -14.71 5.68 4.88
C GLY A 148 -13.63 5.47 3.81
N CYS A 149 -12.76 4.48 3.93
CA CYS A 149 -11.89 4.06 2.83
C CYS A 149 -12.72 3.56 1.65
N ASP A 150 -12.29 3.84 0.43
CA ASP A 150 -12.93 3.38 -0.80
C ASP A 150 -12.64 1.91 -1.10
N ILE A 151 -11.46 1.47 -0.69
CA ILE A 151 -10.92 0.13 -0.95
C ILE A 151 -9.97 -0.28 0.19
N ILE A 152 -9.95 -1.57 0.50
CA ILE A 152 -8.95 -2.13 1.42
C ILE A 152 -7.68 -2.44 0.64
N TRP A 153 -6.59 -1.81 1.03
CA TRP A 153 -5.28 -1.91 0.38
C TRP A 153 -4.37 -2.80 1.20
N ASN A 154 -4.43 -4.12 0.94
CA ASN A 154 -3.57 -5.07 1.64
C ASN A 154 -2.19 -5.04 1.00
N GLU A 155 -1.22 -4.47 1.70
CA GLU A 155 0.11 -4.22 1.15
C GLU A 155 1.20 -5.02 1.86
N THR A 156 2.27 -5.34 1.13
CA THR A 156 3.44 -6.08 1.60
C THR A 156 3.08 -7.45 2.17
N GLN A 157 2.05 -8.09 1.61
CA GLN A 157 1.59 -9.39 2.08
C GLN A 157 2.56 -10.49 1.64
N SER A 158 3.09 -11.25 2.60
CA SER A 158 4.15 -12.23 2.37
C SER A 158 3.97 -13.54 3.14
N HIS A 159 2.81 -13.70 3.78
CA HIS A 159 2.50 -14.92 4.56
C HIS A 159 1.14 -15.48 4.17
N TRP A 160 1.15 -16.77 3.88
CA TRP A 160 0.00 -17.51 3.38
C TRP A 160 -1.22 -17.48 4.30
N ASP A 161 -0.99 -17.57 5.61
CA ASP A 161 -2.05 -17.53 6.62
C ASP A 161 -2.77 -16.18 6.65
N GLU A 162 -2.04 -15.06 6.55
CA GLU A 162 -2.61 -13.71 6.49
C GLU A 162 -3.38 -13.48 5.18
N ILE A 163 -2.81 -13.89 4.04
CA ILE A 163 -3.47 -13.80 2.73
C ILE A 163 -4.82 -14.53 2.73
N LYS A 164 -4.88 -15.73 3.32
CA LYS A 164 -6.13 -16.49 3.43
C LYS A 164 -7.19 -15.75 4.24
N ILE A 165 -6.82 -15.21 5.40
CA ILE A 165 -7.74 -14.45 6.26
C ILE A 165 -8.28 -13.23 5.51
N ILE A 166 -7.39 -12.45 4.91
CA ILE A 166 -7.71 -11.22 4.19
C ILE A 166 -8.67 -11.49 3.03
N CYS A 167 -8.33 -12.45 2.15
CA CYS A 167 -9.15 -12.78 0.99
C CYS A 167 -10.54 -13.27 1.39
N ALA A 168 -10.62 -14.20 2.36
CA ALA A 168 -11.89 -14.73 2.84
C ALA A 168 -12.75 -13.62 3.44
N PHE A 169 -12.19 -12.82 4.36
CA PHE A 169 -12.95 -11.80 5.06
C PHE A 169 -13.45 -10.67 4.14
N CYS A 170 -12.59 -10.17 3.25
CA CYS A 170 -13.00 -9.13 2.31
C CYS A 170 -14.08 -9.63 1.33
N SER A 171 -13.94 -10.87 0.83
CA SER A 171 -14.92 -11.48 -0.08
C SER A 171 -16.26 -11.73 0.61
N GLU A 172 -16.26 -12.32 1.81
CA GLU A 172 -17.48 -12.60 2.60
C GLU A 172 -18.28 -11.32 2.91
N ASN A 173 -17.59 -10.20 3.13
CA ASN A 173 -18.23 -8.91 3.43
C ASN A 173 -18.43 -8.02 2.20
N SER A 174 -18.06 -8.50 1.00
CA SER A 174 -18.14 -7.72 -0.25
C SER A 174 -17.36 -6.39 -0.17
N TYR A 175 -16.28 -6.35 0.58
CA TYR A 175 -15.39 -5.18 0.60
C TYR A 175 -14.49 -5.19 -0.63
N PRO A 176 -14.44 -4.10 -1.43
CA PRO A 176 -13.44 -3.97 -2.47
C PRO A 176 -12.04 -4.04 -1.87
N PHE A 177 -11.16 -4.87 -2.44
CA PHE A 177 -9.79 -5.02 -1.91
C PHE A 177 -8.76 -5.32 -3.00
N THR A 178 -7.52 -4.95 -2.71
CA THR A 178 -6.32 -5.42 -3.43
C THR A 178 -5.48 -6.28 -2.50
N VAL A 179 -4.66 -7.15 -3.10
CA VAL A 179 -3.58 -7.84 -2.39
C VAL A 179 -2.28 -7.52 -3.11
N ASN A 180 -1.37 -6.82 -2.42
CA ASN A 180 -0.07 -6.45 -2.93
C ASN A 180 0.99 -7.32 -2.24
N LEU A 181 1.65 -8.17 -3.04
CA LEU A 181 2.53 -9.22 -2.57
C LEU A 181 3.97 -8.74 -2.46
N TYR A 182 4.62 -9.15 -1.38
CA TYR A 182 6.07 -9.13 -1.22
C TYR A 182 6.60 -10.57 -1.28
N PHE A 183 7.74 -10.77 -1.93
CA PHE A 183 8.35 -12.08 -2.13
C PHE A 183 9.88 -11.97 -2.19
N ASN A 184 10.55 -13.08 -1.92
CA ASN A 184 12.01 -13.18 -1.87
C ASN A 184 12.66 -13.45 -3.24
N GLU A 185 13.98 -13.61 -3.26
CA GLU A 185 14.78 -13.81 -4.49
C GLU A 185 14.50 -15.16 -5.17
N GLU A 186 13.97 -16.14 -4.43
CA GLU A 186 13.54 -17.45 -4.94
C GLU A 186 12.12 -17.41 -5.54
N LEU A 187 11.47 -16.25 -5.56
CA LEU A 187 10.08 -16.05 -5.98
C LEU A 187 9.09 -16.80 -5.09
N ASN A 188 9.35 -16.84 -3.80
CA ASN A 188 8.47 -17.39 -2.79
C ASN A 188 8.00 -16.30 -1.83
N LEU A 189 6.82 -16.48 -1.26
CA LEU A 189 6.42 -15.76 -0.05
C LEU A 189 7.41 -16.03 1.08
N LEU A 190 7.47 -15.17 2.10
CA LEU A 190 8.33 -15.41 3.26
C LEU A 190 7.89 -16.64 4.08
N SER A 191 6.63 -17.05 3.98
CA SER A 191 6.11 -18.30 4.54
C SER A 191 6.50 -19.55 3.74
N GLY A 192 7.10 -19.39 2.55
CA GLY A 192 7.70 -20.48 1.76
C GLY A 192 6.92 -20.87 0.50
N GLU A 193 5.67 -20.47 0.34
CA GLU A 193 4.85 -20.83 -0.82
C GLU A 193 5.30 -20.08 -2.09
N PRO A 194 5.25 -20.74 -3.27
CA PRO A 194 5.56 -20.09 -4.54
C PRO A 194 4.66 -18.89 -4.82
N LEU A 195 5.23 -17.82 -5.34
CA LEU A 195 4.49 -16.61 -5.72
C LEU A 195 3.35 -16.91 -6.71
N HIS A 196 3.56 -17.83 -7.65
CA HIS A 196 2.56 -18.26 -8.61
C HIS A 196 1.31 -18.84 -7.92
N ASP A 197 1.50 -19.68 -6.91
CA ASP A 197 0.42 -20.30 -6.16
C ASP A 197 -0.35 -19.25 -5.34
N ALA A 198 0.36 -18.27 -4.78
CA ALA A 198 -0.26 -17.16 -4.07
C ALA A 198 -1.14 -16.30 -4.99
N ILE A 199 -0.66 -15.97 -6.19
CA ILE A 199 -1.43 -15.21 -7.18
C ILE A 199 -2.66 -16.00 -7.62
N SER A 200 -2.53 -17.30 -7.89
CA SER A 200 -3.64 -18.18 -8.26
C SER A 200 -4.70 -18.18 -7.17
N PHE A 201 -4.30 -18.44 -5.94
CA PHE A 201 -5.21 -18.45 -4.78
C PHE A 201 -5.94 -17.12 -4.60
N VAL A 202 -5.22 -16.00 -4.63
CA VAL A 202 -5.83 -14.66 -4.49
C VAL A 202 -6.82 -14.38 -5.61
N SER A 203 -6.53 -14.84 -6.84
CA SER A 203 -7.39 -14.64 -8.01
C SER A 203 -8.77 -15.31 -7.86
N ASP A 204 -8.85 -16.44 -7.14
CA ASP A 204 -10.10 -17.16 -6.87
C ASP A 204 -11.12 -16.31 -6.07
N PHE A 205 -10.66 -15.33 -5.31
CA PHE A 205 -11.50 -14.40 -4.55
C PHE A 205 -11.91 -13.15 -5.35
N SER A 206 -11.52 -13.05 -6.63
CA SER A 206 -11.86 -11.93 -7.50
C SER A 206 -11.56 -10.54 -6.91
N PRO A 207 -10.35 -10.30 -6.37
CA PRO A 207 -9.99 -9.00 -5.82
C PRO A 207 -10.12 -7.89 -6.87
N THR A 208 -10.21 -6.64 -6.44
CA THR A 208 -10.20 -5.49 -7.36
C THR A 208 -8.89 -5.43 -8.15
N GLY A 209 -7.78 -5.80 -7.52
CA GLY A 209 -6.47 -5.92 -8.17
C GLY A 209 -5.49 -6.76 -7.36
N ILE A 210 -4.46 -7.28 -8.04
CA ILE A 210 -3.31 -7.98 -7.44
C ILE A 210 -2.07 -7.18 -7.77
N GLY A 211 -1.26 -6.82 -6.78
CA GLY A 211 -0.08 -6.03 -7.00
C GLY A 211 1.20 -6.61 -6.42
N PHE A 212 2.28 -5.90 -6.68
CA PHE A 212 3.60 -6.22 -6.16
C PHE A 212 4.23 -4.96 -5.59
N ASN A 213 4.61 -5.00 -4.31
CA ASN A 213 5.15 -3.81 -3.67
C ASN A 213 6.38 -4.06 -2.81
N CYS A 214 7.16 -3.00 -2.65
CA CYS A 214 8.42 -3.03 -1.91
C CYS A 214 9.43 -4.09 -2.40
N VAL A 215 9.22 -4.64 -3.58
CA VAL A 215 10.14 -5.55 -4.26
C VAL A 215 11.10 -4.78 -5.17
N ARG A 216 12.22 -5.40 -5.52
CA ARG A 216 13.14 -4.86 -6.54
C ARG A 216 12.55 -5.13 -7.94
N PRO A 217 12.63 -4.16 -8.88
CA PRO A 217 12.11 -4.35 -10.24
C PRO A 217 12.65 -5.61 -10.94
N GLN A 218 13.92 -5.95 -10.70
CA GLN A 218 14.58 -7.12 -11.29
C GLN A 218 13.92 -8.44 -10.88
N LEU A 219 13.40 -8.53 -9.64
CA LEU A 219 12.69 -9.74 -9.18
C LEU A 219 11.35 -9.90 -9.88
N LEU A 220 10.60 -8.79 -10.05
CA LEU A 220 9.34 -8.84 -10.78
C LEU A 220 9.57 -9.14 -12.27
N LYS A 221 10.63 -8.60 -12.87
CA LYS A 221 11.04 -8.94 -14.24
C LYS A 221 11.34 -10.42 -14.37
N LYS A 222 12.15 -10.98 -13.46
CA LYS A 222 12.45 -12.43 -13.39
C LYS A 222 11.17 -13.28 -13.32
N TYR A 223 10.18 -12.86 -12.55
CA TYR A 223 8.89 -13.55 -12.47
C TYR A 223 8.16 -13.54 -13.84
N PHE A 224 8.08 -12.39 -14.50
CA PHE A 224 7.38 -12.23 -15.77
C PHE A 224 8.12 -12.82 -16.99
N GLU A 225 9.37 -13.28 -16.86
CA GLU A 225 10.02 -14.04 -17.93
C GLU A 225 9.30 -15.35 -18.25
N ASN A 226 8.60 -15.95 -17.27
CA ASN A 226 7.92 -17.23 -17.41
C ASN A 226 6.43 -17.18 -17.02
N ASN A 227 5.90 -16.02 -16.66
CA ASN A 227 4.53 -15.86 -16.18
C ASN A 227 3.89 -14.61 -16.79
N THR A 228 2.59 -14.67 -17.00
CA THR A 228 1.79 -13.48 -17.37
C THR A 228 1.33 -12.73 -16.13
N PRO A 229 1.17 -11.40 -16.21
CA PRO A 229 0.57 -10.63 -15.12
C PRO A 229 -0.86 -11.10 -14.81
N PRO A 230 -1.28 -11.05 -13.55
CA PRO A 230 -2.68 -11.28 -13.20
C PRO A 230 -3.58 -10.17 -13.75
N ASN A 231 -4.88 -10.42 -13.80
CA ASN A 231 -5.84 -9.39 -14.21
C ASN A 231 -5.83 -8.22 -13.20
N ASN A 232 -5.98 -7.00 -13.72
CA ASN A 232 -6.03 -5.78 -12.90
C ASN A 232 -4.82 -5.63 -11.96
N TRP A 233 -3.64 -5.92 -12.45
CA TRP A 233 -2.42 -5.89 -11.67
C TRP A 233 -1.83 -4.48 -11.53
N GLY A 234 -0.94 -4.30 -10.56
CA GLY A 234 -0.21 -3.06 -10.38
C GLY A 234 1.08 -3.25 -9.60
N PHE A 235 1.85 -2.18 -9.47
CA PHE A 235 3.11 -2.24 -8.74
C PHE A 235 3.53 -0.89 -8.16
N TYR A 236 4.31 -0.95 -7.08
CA TYR A 236 5.02 0.19 -6.50
C TYR A 236 6.32 -0.30 -5.85
N PHE A 237 7.43 -0.04 -6.55
CA PHE A 237 8.73 -0.57 -6.19
C PHE A 237 9.39 0.22 -5.06
N ASN A 238 10.31 -0.45 -4.36
CA ASN A 238 11.22 0.19 -3.43
C ASN A 238 12.18 1.13 -4.19
N CYS A 239 12.23 2.38 -3.77
CA CYS A 239 13.17 3.40 -4.28
C CYS A 239 14.35 3.61 -3.34
N GLY A 240 14.34 2.96 -2.18
CA GLY A 240 15.31 3.19 -1.12
C GLY A 240 16.60 2.42 -1.27
N GLY A 241 17.50 2.70 -0.36
CA GLY A 241 18.65 1.88 -0.06
C GLY A 241 18.27 0.57 0.63
N ASP A 242 19.13 0.08 1.51
CA ASP A 242 18.84 -1.14 2.27
C ASP A 242 17.64 -0.91 3.20
N ILE A 243 16.70 -1.87 3.19
CA ILE A 243 15.54 -1.88 4.10
C ILE A 243 15.93 -2.05 5.58
N HIS A 244 17.17 -2.45 5.85
CA HIS A 244 17.74 -2.56 7.19
C HIS A 244 18.44 -1.29 7.67
N ASP A 245 18.52 -0.25 6.83
CA ASP A 245 19.06 1.05 7.24
C ASP A 245 18.17 1.68 8.32
N GLU A 246 18.80 2.32 9.31
CA GLU A 246 18.07 3.05 10.38
C GLU A 246 17.16 4.14 9.82
N ILE A 247 17.60 4.79 8.73
CA ILE A 247 16.81 5.75 7.96
C ILE A 247 16.88 5.37 6.49
N ILE A 248 15.77 4.90 5.93
CA ILE A 248 15.69 4.57 4.52
C ILE A 248 15.63 5.85 3.70
N LYS A 249 16.72 6.13 3.00
CA LYS A 249 16.84 7.27 2.08
C LYS A 249 16.51 6.83 0.68
N CYS A 250 16.16 7.80 -0.18
CA CYS A 250 16.04 7.56 -1.61
C CYS A 250 17.40 7.13 -2.18
N GLY A 251 17.47 5.89 -2.69
CA GLY A 251 18.66 5.31 -3.32
C GLY A 251 18.70 5.58 -4.83
N ILE A 252 17.54 5.76 -5.44
CA ILE A 252 17.35 6.09 -6.87
C ILE A 252 16.53 7.37 -6.99
N ASN A 253 17.04 8.32 -7.78
CA ASN A 253 16.28 9.55 -8.00
C ASN A 253 15.05 9.28 -8.89
N HIS A 254 14.11 10.21 -8.88
CA HIS A 254 12.82 10.04 -9.56
C HIS A 254 12.93 9.85 -11.09
N TYR A 255 13.96 10.37 -11.76
CA TYR A 255 14.17 10.13 -13.20
C TYR A 255 14.72 8.72 -13.47
N GLU A 256 15.63 8.24 -12.63
CA GLU A 256 16.13 6.86 -12.71
C GLU A 256 15.02 5.86 -12.45
N TYR A 257 14.14 6.17 -11.47
CA TYR A 257 12.96 5.35 -11.15
C TYR A 257 12.02 5.16 -12.35
N LEU A 258 11.87 6.15 -13.22
CA LEU A 258 11.07 6.02 -14.43
C LEU A 258 11.58 4.94 -15.39
N ASN A 259 12.88 4.62 -15.38
CA ASN A 259 13.40 3.52 -16.19
C ASN A 259 12.88 2.16 -15.71
N ASP A 260 12.70 2.03 -14.39
CA ASP A 260 12.09 0.84 -13.81
C ASP A 260 10.60 0.77 -14.14
N VAL A 261 9.87 1.88 -14.01
CA VAL A 261 8.44 1.96 -14.36
C VAL A 261 8.20 1.59 -15.82
N LYS A 262 8.95 2.17 -16.76
CA LYS A 262 8.78 1.96 -18.20
C LYS A 262 8.88 0.50 -18.62
N GLN A 263 9.68 -0.33 -17.93
CA GLN A 263 9.87 -1.74 -18.25
C GLN A 263 8.58 -2.57 -18.15
N PHE A 264 7.57 -2.06 -17.42
CA PHE A 264 6.35 -2.80 -17.12
C PHE A 264 5.08 -2.19 -17.73
N LEU A 265 5.15 -1.02 -18.37
CA LEU A 265 3.96 -0.34 -18.89
C LEU A 265 3.29 -1.12 -20.05
N ASP A 266 4.07 -1.80 -20.87
CA ASP A 266 3.55 -2.64 -21.97
C ASP A 266 2.74 -3.85 -21.47
N LEU A 267 2.86 -4.19 -20.19
CA LEU A 267 2.07 -5.23 -19.53
C LEU A 267 0.73 -4.71 -18.97
N ASN A 268 0.36 -3.47 -19.28
CA ASN A 268 -0.91 -2.83 -18.95
C ASN A 268 -1.26 -2.88 -17.44
N PRO A 269 -0.44 -2.37 -16.53
CA PRO A 269 -0.79 -2.28 -15.12
C PRO A 269 -2.00 -1.36 -14.90
N MET A 270 -2.86 -1.70 -13.93
CA MET A 270 -4.00 -0.86 -13.52
C MET A 270 -3.54 0.33 -12.67
N TYR A 271 -2.52 0.14 -11.85
CA TYR A 271 -1.94 1.21 -11.02
C TYR A 271 -0.43 1.09 -10.92
N VAL A 272 0.21 2.24 -10.78
CA VAL A 272 1.67 2.39 -10.64
C VAL A 272 1.96 3.41 -9.55
N GLY A 273 2.91 3.12 -8.70
CA GLY A 273 3.35 4.02 -7.65
C GLY A 273 4.81 3.82 -7.26
N SER A 274 5.17 4.28 -6.08
CA SER A 274 6.50 4.10 -5.52
C SER A 274 6.42 3.80 -4.02
N CYS A 275 7.35 3.00 -3.48
CA CYS A 275 7.37 2.55 -2.10
C CYS A 275 8.50 3.20 -1.30
N CYS A 276 9.08 2.48 -0.34
CA CYS A 276 10.07 2.99 0.60
C CYS A 276 11.18 3.80 -0.07
N GLY A 277 11.59 4.90 0.56
CA GLY A 277 12.60 5.83 0.04
C GLY A 277 12.07 6.87 -0.94
N SER A 278 10.87 6.70 -1.50
CA SER A 278 10.27 7.66 -2.43
C SER A 278 9.72 8.93 -1.76
N ASN A 279 9.35 9.89 -2.58
CA ASN A 279 8.70 11.13 -2.19
C ASN A 279 7.83 11.67 -3.35
N GLN A 280 7.22 12.83 -3.16
CA GLN A 280 6.32 13.47 -4.12
C GLN A 280 6.94 13.70 -5.52
N ASN A 281 8.28 13.79 -5.62
CA ASN A 281 8.94 13.95 -6.93
C ASN A 281 8.84 12.68 -7.77
N HIS A 282 8.83 11.48 -7.15
CA HIS A 282 8.60 10.21 -7.85
C HIS A 282 7.18 10.15 -8.43
N THR A 283 6.18 10.51 -7.64
CA THR A 283 4.78 10.60 -8.09
C THR A 283 4.62 11.60 -9.23
N ARG A 284 5.23 12.80 -9.12
CA ARG A 284 5.21 13.82 -10.17
C ARG A 284 5.86 13.34 -11.46
N ALA A 285 7.01 12.68 -11.36
CA ALA A 285 7.71 12.15 -12.52
C ALA A 285 6.88 11.07 -13.26
N ILE A 286 6.18 10.18 -12.52
CA ILE A 286 5.24 9.22 -13.12
C ILE A 286 4.10 9.98 -13.84
N LYS A 287 3.55 11.03 -13.23
CA LYS A 287 2.49 11.85 -13.86
C LYS A 287 2.96 12.53 -15.13
N GLU A 288 4.15 13.08 -15.12
CA GLU A 288 4.78 13.71 -16.31
C GLU A 288 4.99 12.67 -17.42
N LEU A 289 5.51 11.49 -17.09
CA LEU A 289 5.68 10.39 -18.03
C LEU A 289 4.33 9.97 -18.66
N PHE A 290 3.28 9.83 -17.87
CA PHE A 290 1.97 9.46 -18.40
C PHE A 290 1.36 10.55 -19.26
N ASN A 291 1.57 11.82 -18.93
CA ASN A 291 1.18 12.95 -19.76
C ASN A 291 1.90 12.95 -21.11
N GLU A 292 3.15 12.47 -21.17
CA GLU A 292 3.89 12.35 -22.44
C GLU A 292 3.42 11.14 -23.27
N LEU A 293 3.26 9.97 -22.66
CA LEU A 293 2.94 8.73 -23.36
C LEU A 293 1.48 8.66 -23.82
N TYR A 294 0.56 9.23 -23.05
CA TYR A 294 -0.90 9.12 -23.28
C TYR A 294 -1.53 10.45 -23.69
N ARG A 295 -0.73 11.43 -24.16
CA ARG A 295 -1.24 12.65 -24.81
C ARG A 295 -2.03 12.24 -26.06
N ASN A 296 -3.30 12.61 -26.10
CA ASN A 296 -4.12 12.62 -27.36
C ASN A 296 -4.12 14.02 -27.95
#